data_5611f907c65cdbd81d38c22d6011bd17
#
_entry.id   5611f907c65cdbd81d38c22d6011bd17
#
_cell.length_a   1.000
_cell.length_b   1.000
_cell.length_c   1.000
_cell.angle_alpha   90.00
_cell.angle_beta   90.00
_cell.angle_gamma   90.00
#
_symmetry.space_group_name_H-M   'P 1'
#
loop_
_entity.id
_entity.type
_entity.pdbx_description
1 polymer ?
#
loop_
_entity_poly.entity_id
_entity_poly.type
_entity_poly.pdbx_seq_one_letter_code
_entity_poly.pdbx_strand_id
1 'polypeptide(L)'
;VKNQIDLVATYKINRLHWHLTDGAGWRLEIPGYPRLTEFAAWRKAANLQDWGKYDHHFCEKDEEGAYGGYYTEADVREVLEYARLRHVTVIPEIEMPGHSGEVLAAYPQLSCTGKPYTSGEVCIGNEETFKFFEDVLDEVIRLFPSRYIHIGGDEASRRHWKACPKCQKRMKEEGLKDESELQSYMIVRIEKYLNDKGREIIGWDEILDGGLSPNATVMSWRGTEGG
;
A
#
# COMPACT_ATOMS: atom_id res chain seq x y z
N VAL A 1 16.39 -3.82 8.72
CA VAL A 1 15.22 -4.42 9.38
C VAL A 1 15.64 -5.15 10.65
N LYS A 2 16.60 -6.13 10.62
CA LYS A 2 17.02 -6.91 11.81
C LYS A 2 17.48 -6.05 12.98
N ASN A 3 18.28 -5.00 12.74
CA ASN A 3 18.68 -4.06 13.79
C ASN A 3 17.48 -3.36 14.46
N GLN A 4 16.42 -3.05 13.69
CA GLN A 4 15.19 -2.48 14.24
C GLN A 4 14.45 -3.51 15.10
N ILE A 5 14.43 -4.78 14.67
CA ILE A 5 13.83 -5.87 15.46
C ILE A 5 14.57 -6.03 16.80
N ASP A 6 15.90 -6.01 16.79
CA ASP A 6 16.70 -6.06 18.03
C ASP A 6 16.40 -4.87 18.94
N LEU A 7 16.30 -3.67 18.36
CA LEU A 7 16.00 -2.45 19.11
C LEU A 7 14.62 -2.53 19.78
N VAL A 8 13.55 -2.84 19.02
CA VAL A 8 12.19 -2.91 19.58
C VAL A 8 12.07 -4.03 20.61
N ALA A 9 12.72 -5.17 20.40
CA ALA A 9 12.75 -6.27 21.35
C ALA A 9 13.43 -5.88 22.67
N THR A 10 14.52 -5.11 22.61
CA THR A 10 15.24 -4.59 23.81
C THR A 10 14.32 -3.73 24.67
N TYR A 11 13.44 -2.93 24.04
CA TYR A 11 12.44 -2.12 24.74
C TYR A 11 11.13 -2.85 25.05
N LYS A 12 11.10 -4.18 24.88
CA LYS A 12 9.90 -5.02 25.10
C LYS A 12 8.71 -4.65 24.22
N ILE A 13 8.97 -4.03 23.08
CA ILE A 13 7.96 -3.79 22.03
C ILE A 13 7.87 -5.07 21.22
N ASN A 14 6.68 -5.61 21.06
CA ASN A 14 6.43 -6.91 20.44
C ASN A 14 5.78 -6.83 19.05
N ARG A 15 5.72 -5.66 18.47
CA ARG A 15 5.22 -5.43 17.11
C ARG A 15 6.13 -4.50 16.34
N LEU A 16 6.40 -4.85 15.08
CA LEU A 16 7.11 -4.03 14.11
C LEU A 16 6.17 -3.78 12.93
N HIS A 17 5.83 -2.54 12.69
CA HIS A 17 5.13 -2.12 11.49
C HIS A 17 6.17 -1.95 10.37
N TRP A 18 5.99 -2.68 9.27
CA TRP A 18 6.93 -2.69 8.14
C TRP A 18 6.28 -2.10 6.90
N HIS A 19 6.61 -0.85 6.64
CA HIS A 19 6.13 -0.08 5.49
C HIS A 19 6.83 -0.55 4.22
N LEU A 20 6.15 -1.32 3.39
CA LEU A 20 6.72 -2.02 2.24
C LEU A 20 6.45 -1.35 0.90
N THR A 21 5.47 -0.44 0.85
CA THR A 21 5.06 0.26 -0.38
C THR A 21 4.72 1.70 -0.08
N ASP A 22 5.08 2.60 -0.98
CA ASP A 22 4.76 4.03 -0.91
C ASP A 22 5.09 4.64 -2.28
N GLY A 23 4.53 5.78 -2.62
CA GLY A 23 4.74 6.52 -3.88
C GLY A 23 6.20 6.74 -4.29
N ALA A 24 7.15 6.53 -3.38
CA ALA A 24 8.59 6.58 -3.64
C ALA A 24 9.24 5.23 -4.01
N GLY A 25 8.48 4.14 -4.03
CA GLY A 25 8.92 2.85 -4.52
C GLY A 25 8.31 1.63 -3.83
N TRP A 26 8.10 0.61 -4.60
CA TRP A 26 7.62 -0.71 -4.18
C TRP A 26 8.76 -1.57 -3.62
N ARG A 27 8.55 -2.31 -2.50
CA ARG A 27 9.64 -3.04 -1.83
C ARG A 27 9.37 -4.52 -1.56
N LEU A 28 8.37 -5.13 -2.18
CA LEU A 28 8.03 -6.54 -1.97
C LEU A 28 7.92 -7.28 -3.31
N GLU A 29 8.54 -8.45 -3.41
CA GLU A 29 8.36 -9.33 -4.57
C GLU A 29 6.94 -9.90 -4.60
N ILE A 30 6.23 -9.71 -5.72
CA ILE A 30 4.89 -10.25 -5.96
C ILE A 30 4.94 -11.08 -7.26
N PRO A 31 4.85 -12.41 -7.16
CA PRO A 31 4.76 -13.26 -8.34
C PRO A 31 3.55 -12.85 -9.21
N GLY A 32 3.75 -12.72 -10.51
CA GLY A 32 2.70 -12.26 -11.44
C GLY A 32 2.70 -10.76 -11.72
N TYR A 33 3.40 -9.96 -10.92
CA TYR A 33 3.55 -8.51 -11.12
C TYR A 33 5.02 -8.07 -11.19
N PRO A 34 5.81 -8.55 -12.16
CA PRO A 34 7.27 -8.33 -12.21
C PRO A 34 7.66 -6.85 -12.31
N ARG A 35 6.83 -6.00 -12.92
CA ARG A 35 7.11 -4.56 -13.03
C ARG A 35 7.19 -3.84 -11.68
N LEU A 36 6.63 -4.40 -10.62
CA LEU A 36 6.76 -3.86 -9.25
C LEU A 36 8.21 -3.90 -8.77
N THR A 37 8.96 -4.94 -9.13
CA THR A 37 10.36 -5.14 -8.68
C THR A 37 11.40 -4.86 -9.75
N GLU A 38 11.05 -4.92 -11.03
CA GLU A 38 11.96 -4.63 -12.12
C GLU A 38 12.01 -3.13 -12.46
N PHE A 39 10.95 -2.39 -12.14
CA PHE A 39 10.79 -0.98 -12.46
C PHE A 39 10.40 -0.14 -11.25
N ALA A 40 9.25 -0.37 -10.63
CA ALA A 40 8.70 0.46 -9.55
C ALA A 40 9.53 0.47 -8.25
N ALA A 41 10.52 -0.41 -8.12
CA ALA A 41 11.46 -0.44 -7.02
C ALA A 41 12.73 0.41 -7.25
N TRP A 42 12.89 1.03 -8.42
CA TRP A 42 14.14 1.66 -8.85
C TRP A 42 13.95 3.10 -9.34
N ARG A 43 14.91 3.97 -9.00
CA ARG A 43 14.93 5.38 -9.40
C ARG A 43 16.36 5.87 -9.52
N LYS A 44 16.59 7.00 -10.22
CA LYS A 44 17.97 7.54 -10.45
C LYS A 44 18.50 8.40 -9.31
N ALA A 45 17.99 8.29 -8.10
CA ALA A 45 18.48 9.04 -6.96
C ALA A 45 18.19 8.36 -5.63
N ALA A 46 19.13 8.44 -4.70
CA ALA A 46 18.99 7.87 -3.37
C ALA A 46 18.02 8.65 -2.48
N ASN A 47 17.93 9.96 -2.63
CA ASN A 47 17.05 10.83 -1.84
C ASN A 47 15.98 11.51 -2.71
N LEU A 48 14.91 11.97 -2.07
CA LEU A 48 13.75 12.55 -2.76
C LEU A 48 14.07 13.88 -3.48
N GLN A 49 14.95 14.72 -2.91
CA GLN A 49 15.33 15.99 -3.51
C GLN A 49 16.06 15.80 -4.83
N ASP A 50 17.02 14.88 -4.89
CA ASP A 50 17.72 14.57 -6.12
C ASP A 50 16.83 13.84 -7.13
N TRP A 51 15.89 13.02 -6.65
CA TRP A 51 14.91 12.37 -7.50
C TRP A 51 13.99 13.36 -8.20
N GLY A 52 13.69 14.50 -7.59
CA GLY A 52 12.97 15.60 -8.22
C GLY A 52 13.63 16.14 -9.50
N LYS A 53 14.96 15.99 -9.65
CA LYS A 53 15.69 16.35 -10.89
C LYS A 53 15.35 15.43 -12.08
N TYR A 54 14.73 14.31 -11.81
CA TYR A 54 14.25 13.32 -12.79
C TYR A 54 12.71 13.26 -12.84
N ASP A 55 12.03 14.35 -12.49
CA ASP A 55 10.57 14.48 -12.46
C ASP A 55 9.87 13.35 -11.64
N HIS A 56 10.55 12.82 -10.64
CA HIS A 56 10.14 11.68 -9.84
C HIS A 56 9.82 10.42 -10.67
N HIS A 57 10.52 10.22 -11.81
CA HIS A 57 10.34 9.05 -12.63
C HIS A 57 11.13 7.85 -12.10
N PHE A 58 10.53 6.67 -12.23
CA PHE A 58 11.18 5.37 -12.01
C PHE A 58 12.04 4.99 -13.21
N CYS A 59 12.93 4.00 -13.03
CA CYS A 59 13.80 3.48 -14.07
C CYS A 59 13.86 1.94 -14.00
N GLU A 60 14.37 1.32 -15.05
CA GLU A 60 14.61 -0.13 -15.03
C GLU A 60 15.74 -0.47 -14.05
N LYS A 61 15.66 -1.65 -13.41
CA LYS A 61 16.64 -2.11 -12.41
C LYS A 61 18.09 -2.12 -12.92
N ASP A 62 18.27 -2.40 -14.21
CA ASP A 62 19.58 -2.55 -14.84
C ASP A 62 20.02 -1.25 -15.55
N GLU A 63 19.29 -0.15 -15.40
CA GLU A 63 19.63 1.11 -16.00
C GLU A 63 20.79 1.78 -15.25
N GLU A 64 21.73 2.40 -15.97
CA GLU A 64 22.87 3.08 -15.36
C GLU A 64 22.44 4.15 -14.37
N GLY A 65 22.96 4.08 -13.15
CA GLY A 65 22.62 4.98 -12.05
C GLY A 65 21.33 4.62 -11.32
N ALA A 66 20.72 3.46 -11.59
CA ALA A 66 19.57 2.98 -10.85
C ALA A 66 19.92 2.77 -9.38
N TYR A 67 19.10 3.32 -8.49
CA TYR A 67 19.14 3.16 -7.04
C TYR A 67 17.80 2.63 -6.55
N GLY A 68 17.82 1.57 -5.77
CA GLY A 68 16.60 0.96 -5.25
C GLY A 68 16.84 -0.43 -4.71
N GLY A 69 15.79 -1.22 -4.64
CA GLY A 69 15.80 -2.59 -4.16
C GLY A 69 14.44 -3.00 -3.63
N TYR A 70 14.29 -4.28 -3.42
CA TYR A 70 13.08 -4.90 -2.87
C TYR A 70 13.49 -6.13 -2.05
N TYR A 71 12.56 -6.64 -1.28
CA TYR A 71 12.70 -7.87 -0.53
C TYR A 71 12.12 -9.04 -1.32
N THR A 72 12.93 -10.05 -1.52
CA THR A 72 12.50 -11.35 -2.08
C THR A 72 11.71 -12.14 -1.03
N GLU A 73 11.00 -13.18 -1.45
CA GLU A 73 10.39 -14.11 -0.50
C GLU A 73 11.40 -14.64 0.52
N ALA A 74 12.62 -14.97 0.09
CA ALA A 74 13.67 -15.46 0.98
C ALA A 74 14.07 -14.42 2.04
N ASP A 75 14.22 -13.16 1.66
CA ASP A 75 14.52 -12.06 2.58
C ASP A 75 13.41 -11.87 3.61
N VAL A 76 12.15 -11.88 3.15
CA VAL A 76 10.98 -11.76 4.04
C VAL A 76 10.94 -12.91 5.04
N ARG A 77 11.10 -14.15 4.59
CA ARG A 77 11.11 -15.32 5.48
C ARG A 77 12.23 -15.24 6.51
N GLU A 78 13.43 -14.80 6.12
CA GLU A 78 14.55 -14.61 7.03
C GLU A 78 14.24 -13.54 8.10
N VAL A 79 13.64 -12.42 7.71
CA VAL A 79 13.23 -11.36 8.64
C VAL A 79 12.16 -11.86 9.61
N LEU A 80 11.14 -12.57 9.11
CA LEU A 80 10.05 -13.09 9.93
C LEU A 80 10.53 -14.13 10.95
N GLU A 81 11.43 -15.02 10.55
CA GLU A 81 12.01 -15.99 11.50
C GLU A 81 12.89 -15.29 12.55
N TYR A 82 13.67 -14.28 12.12
CA TYR A 82 14.46 -13.47 13.05
C TYR A 82 13.60 -12.73 14.08
N ALA A 83 12.45 -12.19 13.65
CA ALA A 83 11.49 -11.52 14.51
C ALA A 83 10.79 -12.51 15.47
N ARG A 84 10.38 -13.68 14.95
CA ARG A 84 9.74 -14.75 15.72
C ARG A 84 10.59 -15.19 16.92
N LEU A 85 11.89 -15.38 16.71
CA LEU A 85 12.85 -15.75 17.77
C LEU A 85 12.98 -14.65 18.84
N ARG A 86 12.51 -13.45 18.59
CA ARG A 86 12.50 -12.30 19.52
C ARG A 86 11.12 -11.94 20.02
N HIS A 87 10.11 -12.77 19.72
CA HIS A 87 8.71 -12.53 20.06
C HIS A 87 8.16 -11.21 19.50
N VAL A 88 8.66 -10.79 18.32
CA VAL A 88 8.18 -9.62 17.60
C VAL A 88 7.32 -10.07 16.42
N THR A 89 6.09 -9.59 16.38
CA THR A 89 5.19 -9.76 15.22
C THR A 89 5.46 -8.65 14.22
N VAL A 90 5.69 -9.01 12.95
CA VAL A 90 5.86 -8.05 11.87
C VAL A 90 4.52 -7.84 11.19
N ILE A 91 4.04 -6.60 11.16
CA ILE A 91 2.81 -6.17 10.49
C ILE A 91 3.20 -5.51 9.17
N PRO A 92 2.87 -6.11 8.01
CA PRO A 92 3.18 -5.51 6.72
C PRO A 92 2.21 -4.37 6.40
N GLU A 93 2.71 -3.34 5.73
CA GLU A 93 1.88 -2.29 5.14
C GLU A 93 1.95 -2.32 3.62
N ILE A 94 0.77 -2.29 3.00
CA ILE A 94 0.54 -2.15 1.56
C ILE A 94 -0.39 -0.96 1.35
N GLU A 95 0.14 0.10 0.80
CA GLU A 95 -0.56 1.36 0.61
C GLU A 95 -1.68 1.30 -0.43
N MET A 96 -2.85 1.78 -0.03
CA MET A 96 -4.02 1.98 -0.89
C MET A 96 -5.04 2.91 -0.22
N PRO A 97 -5.81 3.71 -0.97
CA PRO A 97 -5.77 3.95 -2.41
C PRO A 97 -4.73 5.00 -2.83
N GLY A 98 -4.22 5.78 -1.87
CA GLY A 98 -3.16 6.77 -2.03
C GLY A 98 -1.78 6.14 -2.10
N HIS A 99 -0.74 6.98 -2.12
CA HIS A 99 0.67 6.55 -2.11
C HIS A 99 1.01 5.45 -3.12
N SER A 100 0.23 5.36 -4.23
CA SER A 100 0.32 4.30 -5.25
C SER A 100 1.02 4.77 -6.53
N GLY A 101 1.80 5.86 -6.47
CA GLY A 101 2.47 6.41 -7.66
C GLY A 101 3.39 5.43 -8.36
N GLU A 102 4.08 4.58 -7.61
CA GLU A 102 4.97 3.52 -8.09
C GLU A 102 4.19 2.41 -8.81
N VAL A 103 3.02 2.02 -8.25
CA VAL A 103 2.11 1.06 -8.88
C VAL A 103 1.59 1.62 -10.19
N LEU A 104 1.14 2.89 -10.20
CA LEU A 104 0.56 3.54 -11.38
C LEU A 104 1.61 3.87 -12.46
N ALA A 105 2.87 4.00 -12.09
CA ALA A 105 3.96 4.09 -13.04
C ALA A 105 4.22 2.74 -13.75
N ALA A 106 4.14 1.63 -13.02
CA ALA A 106 4.32 0.27 -13.53
C ALA A 106 3.08 -0.27 -14.27
N TYR A 107 1.87 0.06 -13.77
CA TYR A 107 0.57 -0.43 -14.23
C TYR A 107 -0.42 0.74 -14.41
N PRO A 108 -0.21 1.62 -15.41
CA PRO A 108 -0.98 2.85 -15.56
C PRO A 108 -2.48 2.64 -15.81
N GLN A 109 -2.90 1.46 -16.29
CA GLN A 109 -4.31 1.09 -16.46
C GLN A 109 -5.10 1.08 -15.14
N LEU A 110 -4.41 1.03 -13.98
CA LEU A 110 -5.03 1.11 -12.65
C LEU A 110 -5.32 2.56 -12.23
N SER A 111 -4.82 3.56 -12.96
CA SER A 111 -5.12 4.98 -12.72
C SER A 111 -6.43 5.40 -13.36
N CYS A 112 -7.00 6.51 -12.89
CA CYS A 112 -8.19 7.12 -13.50
C CYS A 112 -7.96 7.61 -14.92
N THR A 113 -6.73 7.97 -15.27
CA THR A 113 -6.34 8.53 -16.57
C THR A 113 -5.84 7.48 -17.56
N GLY A 114 -5.46 6.30 -17.08
CA GLY A 114 -4.76 5.28 -17.88
C GLY A 114 -3.34 5.66 -18.27
N LYS A 115 -2.76 6.69 -17.63
CA LYS A 115 -1.39 7.20 -17.93
C LYS A 115 -0.54 7.20 -16.67
N PRO A 116 0.77 6.88 -16.78
CA PRO A 116 1.69 6.96 -15.66
C PRO A 116 1.91 8.42 -15.22
N TYR A 117 2.34 8.63 -13.99
CA TYR A 117 2.74 9.92 -13.41
C TYR A 117 1.65 11.01 -13.45
N THR A 118 0.38 10.64 -13.53
CA THR A 118 -0.73 11.60 -13.58
C THR A 118 -1.52 11.67 -12.28
N SER A 119 -1.43 10.65 -11.43
CA SER A 119 -2.06 10.60 -10.10
C SER A 119 -1.23 9.75 -9.14
N GLY A 120 -1.43 9.95 -7.86
CA GLY A 120 -0.87 9.12 -6.79
C GLY A 120 -1.89 8.15 -6.18
N GLU A 121 -3.16 8.23 -6.61
CA GLU A 121 -4.24 7.36 -6.16
C GLU A 121 -4.78 6.47 -7.28
N VAL A 122 -5.13 5.24 -6.95
CA VAL A 122 -5.71 4.25 -7.86
C VAL A 122 -7.16 4.57 -8.24
N CYS A 123 -7.63 4.00 -9.34
CA CYS A 123 -9.01 4.15 -9.80
C CYS A 123 -9.94 3.16 -9.09
N ILE A 124 -10.73 3.62 -8.12
CA ILE A 124 -11.68 2.78 -7.36
C ILE A 124 -12.87 2.33 -8.23
N GLY A 125 -13.16 3.03 -9.31
CA GLY A 125 -14.18 2.61 -10.29
C GLY A 125 -13.75 1.44 -11.19
N ASN A 126 -12.49 0.99 -11.12
CA ASN A 126 -11.93 -0.05 -11.96
C ASN A 126 -11.81 -1.38 -11.20
N GLU A 127 -12.45 -2.44 -11.67
CA GLU A 127 -12.37 -3.77 -11.05
C GLU A 127 -10.95 -4.37 -11.12
N GLU A 128 -10.15 -4.02 -12.13
CA GLU A 128 -8.75 -4.44 -12.19
C GLU A 128 -7.92 -3.94 -11.00
N THR A 129 -8.31 -2.79 -10.42
CA THR A 129 -7.67 -2.27 -9.20
C THR A 129 -7.88 -3.21 -8.02
N PHE A 130 -9.10 -3.69 -7.82
CA PHE A 130 -9.39 -4.65 -6.76
C PHE A 130 -8.70 -5.99 -7.00
N LYS A 131 -8.76 -6.48 -8.24
CA LYS A 131 -8.04 -7.72 -8.61
C LYS A 131 -6.54 -7.62 -8.33
N PHE A 132 -5.92 -6.49 -8.66
CA PHE A 132 -4.51 -6.24 -8.37
C PHE A 132 -4.23 -6.32 -6.87
N PHE A 133 -4.98 -5.59 -6.03
CA PHE A 133 -4.76 -5.62 -4.59
C PHE A 133 -5.12 -6.97 -3.95
N GLU A 134 -6.14 -7.66 -4.43
CA GLU A 134 -6.48 -9.00 -3.98
C GLU A 134 -5.32 -9.99 -4.24
N ASP A 135 -4.69 -9.93 -5.43
CA ASP A 135 -3.53 -10.76 -5.76
C ASP A 135 -2.30 -10.41 -4.89
N VAL A 136 -2.06 -9.12 -4.67
CA VAL A 136 -0.98 -8.65 -3.78
C VAL A 136 -1.22 -9.10 -2.35
N LEU A 137 -2.44 -8.94 -1.85
CA LEU A 137 -2.80 -9.31 -0.48
C LEU A 137 -2.77 -10.83 -0.27
N ASP A 138 -3.08 -11.64 -1.28
CA ASP A 138 -2.92 -13.09 -1.22
C ASP A 138 -1.47 -13.49 -0.98
N GLU A 139 -0.55 -12.83 -1.68
CA GLU A 139 0.89 -13.05 -1.47
C GLU A 139 1.34 -12.58 -0.08
N VAL A 140 0.86 -11.42 0.37
CA VAL A 140 1.14 -10.91 1.71
C VAL A 140 0.63 -11.89 2.78
N ILE A 141 -0.59 -12.41 2.64
CA ILE A 141 -1.17 -13.41 3.55
C ILE A 141 -0.34 -14.70 3.57
N ARG A 142 0.16 -15.12 2.43
CA ARG A 142 0.99 -16.33 2.29
C ARG A 142 2.33 -16.17 3.01
N LEU A 143 2.91 -14.97 2.97
CA LEU A 143 4.22 -14.68 3.54
C LEU A 143 4.14 -14.32 5.03
N PHE A 144 3.23 -13.42 5.40
CA PHE A 144 3.18 -12.82 6.74
C PHE A 144 2.16 -13.55 7.64
N PRO A 145 2.60 -14.08 8.80
CA PRO A 145 1.69 -14.74 9.74
C PRO A 145 0.87 -13.76 10.58
N SER A 146 1.08 -12.46 10.46
CA SER A 146 0.40 -11.44 11.24
C SER A 146 -1.11 -11.51 11.03
N ARG A 147 -1.87 -11.44 12.14
CA ARG A 147 -3.32 -11.26 12.09
C ARG A 147 -3.70 -9.97 11.39
N TYR A 148 -2.91 -8.93 11.58
CA TYR A 148 -3.15 -7.60 11.03
C TYR A 148 -2.35 -7.36 9.77
N ILE A 149 -2.97 -6.68 8.81
CA ILE A 149 -2.33 -6.12 7.62
C ILE A 149 -2.68 -4.63 7.60
N HIS A 150 -1.68 -3.77 7.53
CA HIS A 150 -1.88 -2.34 7.38
C HIS A 150 -2.09 -2.01 5.90
N ILE A 151 -3.14 -1.26 5.60
CA ILE A 151 -3.56 -0.94 4.22
C ILE A 151 -3.32 0.53 3.85
N GLY A 152 -2.65 1.30 4.71
CA GLY A 152 -2.47 2.74 4.52
C GLY A 152 -3.78 3.50 4.71
N GLY A 153 -4.28 4.10 3.65
CA GLY A 153 -5.56 4.81 3.63
C GLY A 153 -5.42 6.33 3.70
N ASP A 154 -4.19 6.81 3.90
CA ASP A 154 -3.87 8.22 4.09
C ASP A 154 -3.69 9.00 2.78
N GLU A 155 -3.79 10.30 2.91
CA GLU A 155 -3.42 11.34 1.93
C GLU A 155 -3.94 11.13 0.50
N ALA A 156 -5.00 10.34 0.28
CA ALA A 156 -5.61 10.21 -1.04
C ALA A 156 -6.23 11.54 -1.47
N SER A 157 -5.75 12.12 -2.56
CA SER A 157 -6.18 13.46 -3.00
C SER A 157 -7.63 13.51 -3.46
N ARG A 158 -8.20 12.38 -3.87
CA ARG A 158 -9.58 12.22 -4.37
C ARG A 158 -9.89 13.05 -5.62
N ARG A 159 -8.91 13.85 -6.08
CA ARG A 159 -9.10 14.80 -7.18
C ARG A 159 -9.48 14.13 -8.49
N HIS A 160 -8.80 13.02 -8.82
CA HIS A 160 -9.02 12.32 -10.08
C HIS A 160 -10.31 11.53 -10.07
N TRP A 161 -10.82 11.09 -8.94
CA TRP A 161 -12.09 10.38 -8.84
C TRP A 161 -13.28 11.25 -9.22
N LYS A 162 -13.24 12.56 -8.93
CA LYS A 162 -14.28 13.54 -9.29
C LYS A 162 -14.52 13.63 -10.79
N ALA A 163 -13.46 13.52 -11.58
CA ALA A 163 -13.54 13.63 -13.04
C ALA A 163 -13.54 12.25 -13.75
N CYS A 164 -13.35 11.17 -13.03
CA CYS A 164 -13.23 9.83 -13.60
C CYS A 164 -14.60 9.20 -13.86
N PRO A 165 -14.97 8.91 -15.11
CA PRO A 165 -16.27 8.30 -15.42
C PRO A 165 -16.50 6.95 -14.72
N LYS A 166 -15.45 6.14 -14.56
CA LYS A 166 -15.53 4.85 -13.86
C LYS A 166 -15.85 5.04 -12.37
N CYS A 167 -15.17 5.98 -11.69
CA CYS A 167 -15.41 6.30 -10.28
C CYS A 167 -16.82 6.88 -10.09
N GLN A 168 -17.23 7.84 -10.92
CA GLN A 168 -18.57 8.42 -10.85
C GLN A 168 -19.67 7.40 -11.13
N LYS A 169 -19.45 6.47 -12.06
CA LYS A 169 -20.36 5.35 -12.29
C LYS A 169 -20.48 4.48 -11.04
N ARG A 170 -19.35 4.09 -10.43
CA ARG A 170 -19.33 3.31 -9.19
C ARG A 170 -20.10 4.01 -8.08
N MET A 171 -19.84 5.29 -7.86
CA MET A 171 -20.54 6.07 -6.84
C MET A 171 -22.06 6.04 -7.05
N LYS A 172 -22.51 6.19 -8.28
CA LYS A 172 -23.95 6.13 -8.62
C LYS A 172 -24.55 4.74 -8.37
N GLU A 173 -23.83 3.67 -8.75
CA GLU A 173 -24.30 2.29 -8.61
C GLU A 173 -24.39 1.86 -7.15
N GLU A 174 -23.45 2.31 -6.31
CA GLU A 174 -23.36 1.99 -4.89
C GLU A 174 -24.10 3.02 -3.99
N GLY A 175 -24.68 4.09 -4.58
CA GLY A 175 -25.41 5.11 -3.85
C GLY A 175 -24.52 5.99 -2.95
N LEU A 176 -23.24 6.15 -3.31
CA LEU A 176 -22.27 6.94 -2.57
C LEU A 176 -22.42 8.43 -2.84
N LYS A 177 -22.32 9.27 -1.81
CA LYS A 177 -22.58 10.71 -1.89
C LYS A 177 -21.40 11.52 -2.41
N ASP A 178 -20.18 11.09 -2.05
CA ASP A 178 -18.94 11.81 -2.37
C ASP A 178 -17.74 10.87 -2.48
N GLU A 179 -16.58 11.43 -2.78
CA GLU A 179 -15.34 10.68 -2.94
C GLU A 179 -14.78 10.14 -1.62
N SER A 180 -15.21 10.66 -0.48
CA SER A 180 -14.85 10.12 0.83
C SER A 180 -15.58 8.79 1.05
N GLU A 181 -16.89 8.74 0.73
CA GLU A 181 -17.66 7.48 0.75
C GLU A 181 -17.13 6.49 -0.30
N LEU A 182 -16.61 6.96 -1.45
CA LEU A 182 -15.94 6.09 -2.43
C LEU A 182 -14.67 5.47 -1.85
N GLN A 183 -13.87 6.22 -1.11
CA GLN A 183 -12.71 5.66 -0.40
C GLN A 183 -13.16 4.63 0.64
N SER A 184 -14.15 4.93 1.46
CA SER A 184 -14.72 3.98 2.43
C SER A 184 -15.24 2.71 1.76
N TYR A 185 -15.88 2.82 0.60
CA TYR A 185 -16.30 1.66 -0.19
C TYR A 185 -15.10 0.73 -0.51
N MET A 186 -13.96 1.29 -0.92
CA MET A 186 -12.77 0.48 -1.14
C MET A 186 -12.28 -0.17 0.16
N ILE A 187 -12.17 0.60 1.24
CA ILE A 187 -11.72 0.10 2.54
C ILE A 187 -12.60 -1.07 3.01
N VAL A 188 -13.92 -0.92 2.98
CA VAL A 188 -14.88 -1.97 3.36
C VAL A 188 -14.73 -3.22 2.49
N ARG A 189 -14.54 -3.04 1.19
CA ARG A 189 -14.37 -4.18 0.27
C ARG A 189 -13.06 -4.95 0.54
N ILE A 190 -11.96 -4.25 0.78
CA ILE A 190 -10.67 -4.85 1.13
C ILE A 190 -10.73 -5.48 2.53
N GLU A 191 -11.36 -4.81 3.49
CA GLU A 191 -11.60 -5.39 4.83
C GLU A 191 -12.34 -6.72 4.73
N LYS A 192 -13.47 -6.74 4.00
CA LYS A 192 -14.23 -7.97 3.80
C LYS A 192 -13.36 -9.07 3.19
N TYR A 193 -12.58 -8.76 2.14
CA TYR A 193 -11.68 -9.71 1.50
C TYR A 193 -10.67 -10.30 2.49
N LEU A 194 -10.06 -9.47 3.35
CA LEU A 194 -9.10 -9.91 4.35
C LEU A 194 -9.76 -10.68 5.50
N ASN A 195 -10.94 -10.23 5.96
CA ASN A 195 -11.70 -10.93 7.01
C ASN A 195 -12.12 -12.33 6.56
N ASP A 196 -12.57 -12.51 5.31
CA ASP A 196 -12.92 -13.81 4.74
C ASP A 196 -11.71 -14.77 4.72
N LYS A 197 -10.48 -14.24 4.80
CA LYS A 197 -9.21 -14.97 4.90
C LYS A 197 -8.62 -15.01 6.33
N GLY A 198 -9.39 -14.59 7.33
CA GLY A 198 -8.98 -14.60 8.74
C GLY A 198 -7.94 -13.54 9.11
N ARG A 199 -7.90 -12.44 8.37
CA ARG A 199 -7.05 -11.28 8.65
C ARG A 199 -7.90 -10.07 9.01
N GLU A 200 -7.29 -9.11 9.70
CA GLU A 200 -7.89 -7.84 10.08
C GLU A 200 -7.08 -6.69 9.52
N ILE A 201 -7.74 -5.58 9.20
CA ILE A 201 -7.05 -4.39 8.69
C ILE A 201 -6.65 -3.44 9.79
N ILE A 202 -5.54 -2.74 9.55
CA ILE A 202 -5.21 -1.47 10.20
C ILE A 202 -5.15 -0.43 9.08
N GLY A 203 -5.59 0.78 9.34
CA GLY A 203 -5.39 1.90 8.42
C GLY A 203 -5.13 3.19 9.20
N TRP A 204 -4.55 4.17 8.52
CA TRP A 204 -4.40 5.51 9.06
C TRP A 204 -5.77 6.13 9.32
N ASP A 205 -5.86 7.14 10.16
CA ASP A 205 -7.15 7.69 10.62
C ASP A 205 -7.99 8.33 9.49
N GLU A 206 -7.46 8.53 8.29
CA GLU A 206 -8.24 8.92 7.11
C GLU A 206 -9.23 7.86 6.64
N ILE A 207 -9.09 6.61 7.04
CA ILE A 207 -10.10 5.58 6.74
C ILE A 207 -11.47 5.86 7.38
N LEU A 208 -11.53 6.79 8.34
CA LEU A 208 -12.75 7.24 8.98
C LEU A 208 -13.54 8.27 8.15
N ASP A 209 -12.90 8.96 7.20
CA ASP A 209 -13.45 10.14 6.54
C ASP A 209 -14.78 9.91 5.80
N GLY A 210 -15.05 8.75 5.28
CA GLY A 210 -16.27 8.43 4.52
C GLY A 210 -17.18 7.42 5.20
N GLY A 211 -16.87 7.05 6.43
CA GLY A 211 -17.61 6.05 7.21
C GLY A 211 -16.71 4.96 7.77
N LEU A 212 -17.08 4.46 8.93
CA LEU A 212 -16.28 3.47 9.65
C LEU A 212 -16.48 2.07 9.06
N SER A 213 -15.39 1.40 8.73
CA SER A 213 -15.36 -0.03 8.49
C SER A 213 -15.47 -0.77 9.83
N PRO A 214 -16.43 -1.72 10.01
CA PRO A 214 -16.87 -2.16 11.33
C PRO A 214 -15.80 -2.90 12.15
N ASN A 215 -14.81 -3.52 11.52
CA ASN A 215 -13.77 -4.29 12.21
C ASN A 215 -12.36 -3.72 11.97
N ALA A 216 -12.25 -2.54 11.36
CA ALA A 216 -10.97 -1.91 11.11
C ALA A 216 -10.35 -1.38 12.41
N THR A 217 -9.04 -1.57 12.55
CA THR A 217 -8.24 -0.89 13.57
C THR A 217 -7.73 0.42 12.99
N VAL A 218 -7.90 1.52 13.72
CA VAL A 218 -7.45 2.85 13.31
C VAL A 218 -6.11 3.18 13.95
N MET A 219 -5.16 3.61 13.16
CA MET A 219 -3.88 4.16 13.62
C MET A 219 -3.89 5.68 13.43
N SER A 220 -4.06 6.41 14.54
CA SER A 220 -4.11 7.88 14.51
C SER A 220 -2.70 8.46 14.40
N TRP A 221 -2.52 9.41 13.48
CA TRP A 221 -1.28 10.18 13.32
C TRP A 221 -1.53 11.71 13.26
N ARG A 222 -2.71 12.12 12.81
CA ARG A 222 -3.10 13.54 12.72
C ARG A 222 -3.48 14.17 14.06
N GLY A 223 -3.55 13.39 15.13
CA GLY A 223 -3.90 13.81 16.47
C GLY A 223 -4.61 12.73 17.27
N THR A 224 -5.37 13.10 18.29
CA THR A 224 -6.09 12.18 19.18
C THR A 224 -7.56 11.93 18.78
N GLU A 225 -8.04 12.61 17.74
CA GLU A 225 -9.45 12.59 17.35
C GLU A 225 -9.88 11.28 16.66
N GLY A 226 -8.92 10.52 16.14
CA GLY A 226 -9.19 9.23 15.51
C GLY A 226 -9.25 8.04 16.49
N GLY A 227 -8.99 8.28 17.77
CA GLY A 227 -8.93 7.26 18.81
C GLY A 227 -10.19 7.09 19.64
#